data_2b6bee5d70f9f83127089f9dc2291167
#
_entry.id   2b6bee5d70f9f83127089f9dc2291167
#
_cell.length_a   1.000
_cell.length_b   1.000
_cell.length_c   1.000
_cell.angle_alpha   90.00
_cell.angle_beta   90.00
_cell.angle_gamma   90.00
#
_symmetry.space_group_name_H-M   'P 1'
#
loop_
_entity.id
_entity.type
_entity.pdbx_description
1 polymer ?
#
loop_
_entity_poly.entity_id
_entity_poly.type
_entity_poly.pdbx_seq_one_letter_code
_entity_poly.pdbx_strand_id
1 'polypeptide(L)'
;GKVKVLVASMEALSLRTVPRQTLFGGLVTLKCGAEYDLDSLTARLVRAGYSRTSLVEGVGQFALRGGILDVFSPAHDQPIRAEFFGDELDAMGFFDPLTQRRTENLDEAVLLPVAETVPFLHPDGAEGLCKDLSALIARQKRRKTPNTALISTLEGDIDKLQSGVPLTAADRYMALIYPEFSTAADYVSRDAAVFFCDHGNLRRASKARMEDFGLSLDSY
;
A
#
# COMPACT_ATOMS: atom_id res chain seq x y z
N GLY A 1 7.63 -16.11 9.10
CA GLY A 1 7.17 -17.49 9.32
C GLY A 1 6.20 -17.92 8.23
N LYS A 2 6.16 -19.22 7.87
CA LYS A 2 5.18 -19.71 6.89
C LYS A 2 3.81 -19.79 7.56
N VAL A 3 2.81 -19.10 7.00
CA VAL A 3 1.41 -19.27 7.40
C VAL A 3 1.00 -20.72 7.08
N LYS A 4 0.51 -21.43 8.08
CA LYS A 4 0.12 -22.84 7.94
C LYS A 4 -1.35 -23.02 7.64
N VAL A 5 -2.18 -22.13 8.16
CA VAL A 5 -3.64 -22.15 7.99
C VAL A 5 -4.11 -20.71 7.77
N LEU A 6 -4.91 -20.53 6.73
CA LEU A 6 -5.63 -19.28 6.46
C LEU A 6 -7.13 -19.58 6.50
N VAL A 7 -7.88 -18.84 7.30
CA VAL A 7 -9.34 -18.89 7.32
C VAL A 7 -9.87 -17.56 6.80
N ALA A 8 -10.74 -17.61 5.80
CA ALA A 8 -11.29 -16.40 5.20
C ALA A 8 -12.78 -16.57 4.88
N SER A 9 -13.54 -15.48 5.00
CA SER A 9 -14.91 -15.44 4.49
C SER A 9 -14.91 -15.29 2.96
N MET A 10 -16.02 -15.64 2.32
CA MET A 10 -16.18 -15.43 0.87
C MET A 10 -16.08 -13.93 0.52
N GLU A 11 -16.54 -13.09 1.42
CA GLU A 11 -16.45 -11.64 1.28
C GLU A 11 -14.99 -11.17 1.23
N ALA A 12 -14.16 -11.59 2.19
CA ALA A 12 -12.75 -11.23 2.23
C ALA A 12 -11.99 -11.71 0.98
N LEU A 13 -12.31 -12.92 0.49
CA LEU A 13 -11.69 -13.47 -0.72
C LEU A 13 -12.12 -12.77 -2.01
N SER A 14 -13.27 -12.10 -2.03
CA SER A 14 -13.76 -11.38 -3.21
C SER A 14 -13.37 -9.90 -3.26
N LEU A 15 -12.77 -9.37 -2.21
CA LEU A 15 -12.25 -8.01 -2.19
C LEU A 15 -11.03 -7.90 -3.10
N ARG A 16 -11.01 -6.83 -3.90
CA ARG A 16 -9.83 -6.47 -4.69
C ARG A 16 -8.69 -6.06 -3.75
N THR A 17 -7.49 -6.51 -4.07
CA THR A 17 -6.28 -6.17 -3.33
C THR A 17 -5.15 -5.82 -4.31
N VAL A 18 -4.03 -5.35 -3.78
CA VAL A 18 -2.83 -5.08 -4.57
C VAL A 18 -2.36 -6.37 -5.28
N PRO A 19 -1.99 -6.34 -6.57
CA PRO A 19 -1.45 -7.50 -7.25
C PRO A 19 -0.16 -7.99 -6.58
N ARG A 20 -0.04 -9.31 -6.46
CA ARG A 20 1.11 -9.93 -5.77
C ARG A 20 2.46 -9.44 -6.30
N GLN A 21 2.62 -9.33 -7.62
CA GLN A 21 3.88 -8.87 -8.23
C GLN A 21 4.17 -7.42 -7.86
N THR A 22 3.15 -6.55 -7.85
CA THR A 22 3.28 -5.14 -7.46
C THR A 22 3.69 -5.01 -5.99
N LEU A 23 3.05 -5.79 -5.09
CA LEU A 23 3.41 -5.80 -3.68
C LEU A 23 4.88 -6.21 -3.49
N PHE A 24 5.28 -7.35 -4.07
CA PHE A 24 6.66 -7.83 -3.92
C PHE A 24 7.68 -6.92 -4.61
N GLY A 25 7.33 -6.28 -5.72
CA GLY A 25 8.16 -5.27 -6.39
C GLY A 25 8.32 -3.98 -5.57
N GLY A 26 7.34 -3.66 -4.73
CA GLY A 26 7.35 -2.50 -3.82
C GLY A 26 8.08 -2.73 -2.50
N LEU A 27 8.50 -3.98 -2.20
CA LEU A 27 9.23 -4.28 -0.98
C LEU A 27 10.63 -3.64 -0.99
N VAL A 28 11.03 -3.12 0.16
CA VAL A 28 12.41 -2.69 0.41
C VAL A 28 13.02 -3.64 1.44
N THR A 29 14.04 -4.40 1.03
CA THR A 29 14.78 -5.26 1.96
C THR A 29 16.06 -4.55 2.36
N LEU A 30 16.30 -4.46 3.66
CA LEU A 30 17.55 -3.98 4.26
C LEU A 30 18.29 -5.18 4.85
N LYS A 31 19.60 -5.25 4.62
CA LYS A 31 20.46 -6.33 5.13
C LYS A 31 21.81 -5.75 5.54
N CYS A 32 22.27 -6.06 6.74
CA CYS A 32 23.60 -5.65 7.23
C CYS A 32 24.71 -6.19 6.33
N GLY A 33 25.73 -5.38 6.07
CA GLY A 33 26.84 -5.67 5.18
C GLY A 33 26.53 -5.49 3.69
N ALA A 34 25.34 -5.01 3.32
CA ALA A 34 25.00 -4.67 1.95
C ALA A 34 25.12 -3.16 1.69
N GLU A 35 25.42 -2.78 0.44
CA GLU A 35 25.56 -1.39 0.01
C GLU A 35 24.24 -0.83 -0.51
N TYR A 36 23.93 0.41 -0.18
CA TYR A 36 22.72 1.13 -0.56
C TYR A 36 23.07 2.58 -0.91
N ASP A 37 22.66 3.01 -2.10
CA ASP A 37 22.55 4.43 -2.40
C ASP A 37 21.39 5.04 -1.59
N LEU A 38 21.69 5.90 -0.62
CA LEU A 38 20.71 6.48 0.31
C LEU A 38 19.66 7.34 -0.38
N ASP A 39 20.00 8.03 -1.48
CA ASP A 39 19.05 8.83 -2.24
C ASP A 39 18.05 7.92 -2.98
N SER A 40 18.53 6.86 -3.61
CA SER A 40 17.69 5.84 -4.23
C SER A 40 16.80 5.12 -3.21
N LEU A 41 17.37 4.78 -2.05
CA LEU A 41 16.64 4.12 -0.96
C LEU A 41 15.50 5.01 -0.43
N THR A 42 15.77 6.29 -0.18
CA THR A 42 14.74 7.24 0.27
C THR A 42 13.68 7.50 -0.79
N ALA A 43 14.06 7.58 -2.07
CA ALA A 43 13.10 7.67 -3.17
C ALA A 43 12.19 6.45 -3.25
N ARG A 44 12.72 5.24 -3.02
CA ARG A 44 11.91 4.00 -2.95
C ARG A 44 10.93 4.04 -1.77
N LEU A 45 11.35 4.53 -0.60
CA LEU A 45 10.44 4.68 0.56
C LEU A 45 9.30 5.65 0.24
N VAL A 46 9.60 6.82 -0.35
CA VAL A 46 8.55 7.78 -0.78
C VAL A 46 7.58 7.12 -1.77
N ARG A 47 8.09 6.36 -2.76
CA ARG A 47 7.25 5.62 -3.72
C ARG A 47 6.43 4.52 -3.05
N ALA A 48 6.91 3.93 -1.96
CA ALA A 48 6.17 2.98 -1.14
C ALA A 48 5.16 3.64 -0.17
N GLY A 49 5.02 4.98 -0.24
CA GLY A 49 4.04 5.74 0.52
C GLY A 49 4.53 6.27 1.87
N TYR A 50 5.83 6.09 2.20
CA TYR A 50 6.36 6.64 3.44
C TYR A 50 6.50 8.17 3.38
N SER A 51 6.16 8.82 4.49
CA SER A 51 6.34 10.26 4.68
C SER A 51 7.67 10.55 5.34
N ARG A 52 8.44 11.48 4.76
CA ARG A 52 9.70 11.94 5.38
C ARG A 52 9.40 12.90 6.52
N THR A 53 9.97 12.63 7.68
CA THR A 53 9.82 13.42 8.91
C THR A 53 11.19 13.76 9.52
N SER A 54 11.23 14.67 10.49
CA SER A 54 12.44 14.94 11.27
C SER A 54 12.69 13.89 12.34
N LEU A 55 11.61 13.28 12.87
CA LEU A 55 11.60 12.22 13.88
C LEU A 55 10.51 11.21 13.53
N VAL A 56 10.82 9.92 13.68
CA VAL A 56 9.86 8.84 13.44
C VAL A 56 9.07 8.57 14.71
N GLU A 57 7.76 8.82 14.65
CA GLU A 57 6.81 8.65 15.78
C GLU A 57 5.70 7.65 15.45
N GLY A 58 5.45 7.38 14.16
CA GLY A 58 4.34 6.54 13.71
C GLY A 58 4.66 5.69 12.49
N VAL A 59 3.81 4.68 12.27
CA VAL A 59 3.88 3.80 11.10
C VAL A 59 3.78 4.62 9.81
N GLY A 60 4.60 4.26 8.82
CA GLY A 60 4.63 4.94 7.52
C GLY A 60 5.50 6.19 7.50
N GLN A 61 6.28 6.43 8.53
CA GLN A 61 7.24 7.53 8.60
C GLN A 61 8.68 7.02 8.43
N PHE A 62 9.54 7.89 7.87
CA PHE A 62 10.98 7.70 7.88
C PHE A 62 11.71 9.03 8.09
N ALA A 63 12.92 8.95 8.65
CA ALA A 63 13.83 10.08 8.83
C ALA A 63 15.23 9.66 8.41
N LEU A 64 15.92 10.49 7.61
CA LEU A 64 17.33 10.31 7.26
C LEU A 64 18.13 11.48 7.83
N ARG A 65 19.10 11.19 8.68
CA ARG A 65 19.97 12.16 9.35
C ARG A 65 21.42 11.69 9.25
N GLY A 66 22.17 12.29 8.34
CA GLY A 66 23.51 11.79 8.00
C GLY A 66 23.43 10.34 7.49
N GLY A 67 24.17 9.43 8.09
CA GLY A 67 24.15 8.01 7.77
C GLY A 67 23.14 7.19 8.61
N ILE A 68 22.15 7.79 9.27
CA ILE A 68 21.15 7.09 10.07
C ILE A 68 19.78 7.20 9.40
N LEU A 69 19.22 6.08 9.02
CA LEU A 69 17.86 5.94 8.52
C LEU A 69 16.98 5.32 9.61
N ASP A 70 16.04 6.08 10.12
CA ASP A 70 14.93 5.59 10.95
C ASP A 70 13.72 5.36 10.07
N VAL A 71 13.03 4.22 10.21
CA VAL A 71 11.83 3.89 9.43
C VAL A 71 10.86 3.04 10.23
N PHE A 72 9.55 3.36 10.16
CA PHE A 72 8.52 2.56 10.81
C PHE A 72 7.61 1.90 9.76
N SER A 73 7.94 0.66 9.44
CA SER A 73 7.18 -0.14 8.48
C SER A 73 5.94 -0.78 9.13
N PRO A 74 4.80 -0.90 8.42
CA PRO A 74 3.65 -1.66 8.90
C PRO A 74 3.91 -3.17 9.08
N ALA A 75 5.06 -3.66 8.64
CA ALA A 75 5.49 -5.05 8.86
C ALA A 75 5.97 -5.33 10.29
N HIS A 76 6.20 -4.29 11.09
CA HIS A 76 6.84 -4.40 12.40
C HIS A 76 6.09 -3.60 13.47
N ASP A 77 6.15 -4.06 14.71
CA ASP A 77 5.53 -3.39 15.86
C ASP A 77 6.37 -2.23 16.41
N GLN A 78 7.63 -2.13 15.98
CA GLN A 78 8.57 -1.08 16.38
C GLN A 78 9.28 -0.51 15.16
N PRO A 79 9.71 0.76 15.22
CA PRO A 79 10.53 1.35 14.16
C PRO A 79 11.94 0.77 14.14
N ILE A 80 12.56 0.82 12.98
CA ILE A 80 13.90 0.30 12.70
C ILE A 80 14.84 1.49 12.53
N ARG A 81 16.02 1.41 13.14
CA ARG A 81 17.17 2.28 12.92
C ARG A 81 18.23 1.51 12.16
N ALA A 82 18.58 2.00 10.98
CA ALA A 82 19.64 1.49 10.12
C ALA A 82 20.78 2.51 10.10
N GLU A 83 21.99 2.08 10.47
CA GLU A 83 23.19 2.90 10.59
C GLU A 83 24.14 2.56 9.44
N PHE A 84 24.46 3.55 8.64
CA PHE A 84 25.30 3.43 7.45
C PHE A 84 26.68 4.02 7.68
N PHE A 85 27.71 3.33 7.21
CA PHE A 85 29.04 3.86 7.06
C PHE A 85 29.36 4.02 5.57
N GLY A 86 29.27 5.26 5.07
CA GLY A 86 29.19 5.51 3.63
C GLY A 86 27.89 4.91 3.05
N ASP A 87 28.02 4.04 2.08
CA ASP A 87 26.89 3.35 1.45
C ASP A 87 26.61 1.96 2.07
N GLU A 88 27.50 1.45 2.94
CA GLU A 88 27.33 0.15 3.58
C GLU A 88 26.42 0.25 4.81
N LEU A 89 25.43 -0.63 4.92
CA LEU A 89 24.61 -0.80 6.11
C LEU A 89 25.41 -1.57 7.16
N ASP A 90 26.00 -0.85 8.13
CA ASP A 90 26.88 -1.42 9.17
C ASP A 90 26.06 -2.11 10.27
N ALA A 91 25.01 -1.47 10.77
CA ALA A 91 24.21 -1.99 11.85
C ALA A 91 22.73 -1.62 11.72
N MET A 92 21.86 -2.51 12.19
CA MET A 92 20.42 -2.28 12.18
C MET A 92 19.75 -2.86 13.43
N GLY A 93 18.66 -2.25 13.89
CA GLY A 93 17.88 -2.80 14.99
C GLY A 93 16.60 -2.03 15.23
N PHE A 94 15.70 -2.64 16.01
CA PHE A 94 14.52 -1.94 16.51
C PHE A 94 14.91 -0.88 17.53
N PHE A 95 14.10 0.16 17.65
CA PHE A 95 14.27 1.17 18.70
C PHE A 95 12.91 1.63 19.24
N ASP A 96 12.92 2.07 20.49
CA ASP A 96 11.75 2.69 21.12
C ASP A 96 11.64 4.16 20.67
N PRO A 97 10.55 4.58 20.01
CA PRO A 97 10.40 5.93 19.49
C PRO A 97 10.36 7.02 20.57
N LEU A 98 9.97 6.69 21.81
CA LEU A 98 9.90 7.63 22.92
C LEU A 98 11.28 7.87 23.55
N THR A 99 12.01 6.80 23.81
CA THR A 99 13.32 6.87 24.46
C THR A 99 14.48 6.99 23.47
N GLN A 100 14.23 6.72 22.19
CA GLN A 100 15.22 6.67 21.10
C GLN A 100 16.32 5.61 21.31
N ARG A 101 16.10 4.66 22.23
CA ARG A 101 17.07 3.61 22.56
C ARG A 101 16.81 2.37 21.70
N ARG A 102 17.90 1.77 21.21
CA ARG A 102 17.86 0.47 20.53
C ARG A 102 17.38 -0.62 21.48
N THR A 103 16.47 -1.48 21.02
CA THR A 103 15.87 -2.56 21.81
C THR A 103 16.39 -3.93 21.38
N GLU A 104 16.50 -4.19 20.10
CA GLU A 104 16.92 -5.47 19.54
C GLU A 104 17.71 -5.24 18.25
N ASN A 105 18.75 -6.04 18.00
CA ASN A 105 19.52 -6.00 16.75
C ASN A 105 18.86 -6.87 15.68
N LEU A 106 18.98 -6.44 14.42
CA LEU A 106 18.48 -7.11 13.24
C LEU A 106 19.58 -7.26 12.20
N ASP A 107 19.67 -8.43 11.58
CA ASP A 107 20.55 -8.66 10.43
C ASP A 107 19.88 -8.35 9.11
N GLU A 108 18.54 -8.50 9.06
CA GLU A 108 17.72 -8.26 7.86
C GLU A 108 16.35 -7.74 8.27
N ALA A 109 15.80 -6.80 7.48
CA ALA A 109 14.45 -6.29 7.65
C ALA A 109 13.76 -6.10 6.31
N VAL A 110 12.46 -6.40 6.26
CA VAL A 110 11.60 -6.16 5.09
C VAL A 110 10.64 -5.04 5.42
N LEU A 111 10.66 -4.00 4.59
CA LEU A 111 9.75 -2.86 4.69
C LEU A 111 8.63 -3.04 3.65
N LEU A 112 7.39 -3.05 4.12
CA LEU A 112 6.21 -3.11 3.27
C LEU A 112 5.81 -1.70 2.79
N PRO A 113 5.10 -1.56 1.66
CA PRO A 113 4.36 -0.34 1.37
C PRO A 113 3.44 0.05 2.53
N VAL A 114 3.29 1.36 2.76
CA VAL A 114 2.55 1.90 3.91
C VAL A 114 1.06 1.59 3.84
N ALA A 115 0.52 1.51 2.64
CA ALA A 115 -0.88 1.23 2.38
C ALA A 115 -1.02 0.25 1.23
N GLU A 116 -2.16 -0.42 1.18
CA GLU A 116 -2.51 -1.33 0.09
C GLU A 116 -2.66 -0.58 -1.25
N THR A 117 -3.12 0.67 -1.19
CA THR A 117 -3.29 1.52 -2.38
C THR A 117 -2.38 2.73 -2.29
N VAL A 118 -1.32 2.72 -3.08
CA VAL A 118 -0.32 3.79 -3.13
C VAL A 118 -0.32 4.42 -4.53
N PRO A 119 -0.68 5.72 -4.68
CA PRO A 119 -0.76 6.40 -5.97
C PRO A 119 0.51 6.31 -6.83
N PHE A 120 1.68 6.27 -6.19
CA PHE A 120 2.97 6.13 -6.88
C PHE A 120 3.20 4.74 -7.51
N LEU A 121 2.39 3.74 -7.18
CA LEU A 121 2.43 2.41 -7.80
C LEU A 121 1.57 2.29 -9.06
N HIS A 122 0.87 3.36 -9.45
CA HIS A 122 0.28 3.46 -10.79
C HIS A 122 1.38 3.27 -11.85
N PRO A 123 1.12 2.60 -13.01
CA PRO A 123 2.12 2.37 -14.05
C PRO A 123 2.91 3.62 -14.47
N ASP A 124 2.22 4.76 -14.57
CA ASP A 124 2.82 6.07 -14.89
C ASP A 124 3.00 6.95 -13.64
N GLY A 125 3.03 6.38 -12.44
CA GLY A 125 3.16 7.09 -11.17
C GLY A 125 1.95 7.97 -10.83
N ALA A 126 2.12 8.88 -9.86
CA ALA A 126 1.05 9.78 -9.44
C ALA A 126 0.53 10.69 -10.56
N GLU A 127 1.39 11.07 -11.52
CA GLU A 127 0.99 11.86 -12.69
C GLU A 127 0.04 11.07 -13.61
N GLY A 128 0.27 9.77 -13.78
CA GLY A 128 -0.62 8.89 -14.53
C GLY A 128 -2.01 8.84 -13.90
N LEU A 129 -2.08 8.66 -12.57
CA LEU A 129 -3.35 8.72 -11.85
C LEU A 129 -4.05 10.08 -12.04
N CYS A 130 -3.33 11.20 -11.98
CA CYS A 130 -3.91 12.53 -12.25
C CYS A 130 -4.51 12.64 -13.65
N LYS A 131 -3.86 12.04 -14.67
CA LYS A 131 -4.40 12.00 -16.05
C LYS A 131 -5.69 11.18 -16.12
N ASP A 132 -5.74 10.02 -15.47
CA ASP A 132 -6.92 9.16 -15.43
C ASP A 132 -8.08 9.85 -14.71
N LEU A 133 -7.84 10.52 -13.59
CA LEU A 133 -8.85 11.29 -12.88
C LEU A 133 -9.37 12.46 -13.74
N SER A 134 -8.49 13.14 -14.47
CA SER A 134 -8.87 14.21 -15.39
C SER A 134 -9.75 13.68 -16.54
N ALA A 135 -9.46 12.49 -17.05
CA ALA A 135 -10.29 11.83 -18.06
C ALA A 135 -11.68 11.46 -17.51
N LEU A 136 -11.77 10.98 -16.25
CA LEU A 136 -13.03 10.72 -15.57
C LEU A 136 -13.85 12.01 -15.40
N ILE A 137 -13.24 13.12 -14.99
CA ILE A 137 -13.88 14.44 -14.88
C ILE A 137 -14.44 14.86 -16.23
N ALA A 138 -13.64 14.75 -17.31
CA ALA A 138 -14.09 15.12 -18.66
C ALA A 138 -15.28 14.26 -19.11
N ARG A 139 -15.27 12.96 -18.78
CA ARG A 139 -16.41 12.05 -19.06
C ARG A 139 -17.66 12.44 -18.28
N GLN A 140 -17.52 12.78 -17.00
CA GLN A 140 -18.66 13.21 -16.16
C GLN A 140 -19.26 14.53 -16.65
N LYS A 141 -18.42 15.51 -17.03
CA LYS A 141 -18.90 16.82 -17.57
C LYS A 141 -19.68 16.68 -18.89
N ARG A 142 -19.51 15.58 -19.64
CA ARG A 142 -20.25 15.31 -20.90
C ARG A 142 -21.59 14.61 -20.68
N ARG A 143 -21.91 14.15 -19.46
CA ARG A 143 -23.21 13.50 -19.17
C ARG A 143 -24.34 14.53 -19.19
N LYS A 144 -25.58 14.09 -19.54
CA LYS A 144 -26.77 14.94 -19.48
C LYS A 144 -27.02 15.52 -18.09
N THR A 145 -26.68 14.74 -17.04
CA THR A 145 -26.74 15.12 -15.63
C THR A 145 -25.38 14.85 -15.01
N PRO A 146 -24.46 15.84 -15.03
CA PRO A 146 -23.16 15.69 -14.42
C PRO A 146 -23.27 15.55 -12.89
N ASN A 147 -22.52 14.62 -12.31
CA ASN A 147 -22.41 14.55 -10.86
C ASN A 147 -21.35 15.57 -10.38
N THR A 148 -21.80 16.75 -9.97
CA THR A 148 -20.94 17.87 -9.55
C THR A 148 -20.15 17.56 -8.28
N ALA A 149 -20.74 16.79 -7.34
CA ALA A 149 -20.05 16.39 -6.12
C ALA A 149 -18.87 15.44 -6.42
N LEU A 150 -19.06 14.49 -7.33
CA LEU A 150 -17.98 13.62 -7.79
C LEU A 150 -16.88 14.41 -8.49
N ILE A 151 -17.24 15.34 -9.38
CA ILE A 151 -16.27 16.19 -10.09
C ILE A 151 -15.44 16.98 -9.09
N SER A 152 -16.06 17.65 -8.12
CA SER A 152 -15.36 18.42 -7.08
C SER A 152 -14.43 17.54 -6.24
N THR A 153 -14.84 16.31 -5.89
CA THR A 153 -14.00 15.36 -5.18
C THR A 153 -12.77 14.98 -5.99
N LEU A 154 -12.95 14.66 -7.29
CA LEU A 154 -11.84 14.27 -8.16
C LEU A 154 -10.86 15.44 -8.40
N GLU A 155 -11.38 16.66 -8.58
CA GLU A 155 -10.54 17.87 -8.71
C GLU A 155 -9.72 18.10 -7.43
N GLY A 156 -10.33 18.02 -6.25
CA GLY A 156 -9.63 18.16 -4.97
C GLY A 156 -8.60 17.06 -4.72
N ASP A 157 -8.83 15.83 -5.20
CA ASP A 157 -7.85 14.75 -5.06
C ASP A 157 -6.67 14.92 -6.03
N ILE A 158 -6.89 15.47 -7.24
CA ILE A 158 -5.80 15.88 -8.15
C ILE A 158 -4.92 16.95 -7.50
N ASP A 159 -5.52 17.99 -6.90
CA ASP A 159 -4.77 19.06 -6.23
C ASP A 159 -3.90 18.50 -5.08
N LYS A 160 -4.41 17.55 -4.31
CA LYS A 160 -3.65 16.86 -3.26
C LYS A 160 -2.47 16.08 -3.82
N LEU A 161 -2.70 15.27 -4.87
CA LEU A 161 -1.64 14.48 -5.52
C LEU A 161 -0.53 15.37 -6.06
N GLN A 162 -0.87 16.49 -6.71
CA GLN A 162 0.08 17.45 -7.26
C GLN A 162 0.87 18.19 -6.17
N SER A 163 0.23 18.44 -5.03
CA SER A 163 0.84 19.08 -3.86
C SER A 163 1.61 18.10 -2.95
N GLY A 164 1.65 16.81 -3.28
CA GLY A 164 2.28 15.78 -2.46
C GLY A 164 1.54 15.47 -1.16
N VAL A 165 0.26 15.86 -1.06
CA VAL A 165 -0.58 15.58 0.11
C VAL A 165 -1.21 14.18 -0.04
N PRO A 166 -1.12 13.31 0.99
CA PRO A 166 -1.72 11.99 0.95
C PRO A 166 -3.24 12.01 0.73
N LEU A 167 -3.74 11.08 -0.08
CA LEU A 167 -5.17 10.87 -0.26
C LEU A 167 -5.77 10.12 0.93
N THR A 168 -6.84 10.66 1.51
CA THR A 168 -7.52 10.07 2.68
C THR A 168 -8.22 8.74 2.34
N ALA A 169 -8.62 8.53 1.07
CA ALA A 169 -9.34 7.36 0.60
C ALA A 169 -8.83 6.95 -0.78
N ALA A 170 -7.52 6.62 -0.85
CA ALA A 170 -6.86 6.22 -2.09
C ALA A 170 -7.40 4.90 -2.65
N ASP A 171 -7.98 4.04 -1.80
CA ASP A 171 -8.58 2.74 -2.14
C ASP A 171 -9.67 2.83 -3.20
N ARG A 172 -10.41 3.95 -3.28
CA ARG A 172 -11.37 4.22 -4.36
C ARG A 172 -10.75 4.20 -5.76
N TYR A 173 -9.45 4.43 -5.86
CA TYR A 173 -8.69 4.46 -7.10
C TYR A 173 -7.89 3.18 -7.37
N MET A 174 -8.05 2.15 -6.53
CA MET A 174 -7.32 0.89 -6.65
C MET A 174 -7.44 0.28 -8.06
N ALA A 175 -8.60 0.43 -8.72
CA ALA A 175 -8.81 -0.10 -10.07
C ALA A 175 -8.04 0.67 -11.16
N LEU A 176 -7.72 1.94 -10.93
CA LEU A 176 -6.89 2.75 -11.82
C LEU A 176 -5.40 2.51 -11.55
N ILE A 177 -5.03 2.42 -10.26
CA ILE A 177 -3.64 2.23 -9.84
C ILE A 177 -3.16 0.81 -10.19
N TYR A 178 -4.02 -0.20 -10.02
CA TYR A 178 -3.73 -1.59 -10.35
C TYR A 178 -4.70 -2.09 -11.42
N PRO A 179 -4.35 -1.99 -12.72
CA PRO A 179 -5.21 -2.46 -13.81
C PRO A 179 -5.54 -3.95 -13.72
N GLU A 180 -4.60 -4.75 -13.20
CA GLU A 180 -4.82 -6.18 -12.98
C GLU A 180 -5.78 -6.39 -11.80
N PHE A 181 -6.77 -7.27 -12.01
CA PHE A 181 -7.64 -7.70 -10.92
C PHE A 181 -6.93 -8.76 -10.10
N SER A 182 -6.78 -8.50 -8.80
CA SER A 182 -6.20 -9.45 -7.85
C SER A 182 -7.02 -9.48 -6.56
N THR A 183 -7.05 -10.63 -5.91
CA THR A 183 -7.74 -10.88 -4.65
C THR A 183 -6.82 -11.57 -3.65
N ALA A 184 -7.25 -11.71 -2.41
CA ALA A 184 -6.51 -12.47 -1.41
C ALA A 184 -6.26 -13.94 -1.81
N ALA A 185 -7.09 -14.51 -2.70
CA ALA A 185 -6.89 -15.86 -3.22
C ALA A 185 -5.62 -15.99 -4.06
N ASP A 186 -5.17 -14.93 -4.73
CA ASP A 186 -3.95 -14.93 -5.56
C ASP A 186 -2.66 -15.02 -4.72
N TYR A 187 -2.77 -14.79 -3.41
CA TYR A 187 -1.67 -14.92 -2.46
C TYR A 187 -1.53 -16.34 -1.90
N VAL A 188 -2.54 -17.20 -2.09
CA VAL A 188 -2.50 -18.57 -1.63
C VAL A 188 -1.52 -19.37 -2.50
N SER A 189 -0.69 -20.21 -1.86
CA SER A 189 0.24 -21.08 -2.59
C SER A 189 -0.52 -22.05 -3.49
N ARG A 190 0.05 -22.35 -4.67
CA ARG A 190 -0.52 -23.36 -5.59
C ARG A 190 -0.58 -24.77 -4.98
N ASP A 191 0.26 -25.04 -3.97
CA ASP A 191 0.31 -26.31 -3.25
C ASP A 191 -0.61 -26.34 -2.01
N ALA A 192 -1.38 -25.28 -1.76
CA ALA A 192 -2.28 -25.22 -0.63
C ALA A 192 -3.53 -26.07 -0.87
N ALA A 193 -3.93 -26.82 0.16
CA ALA A 193 -5.23 -27.47 0.17
C ALA A 193 -6.31 -26.45 0.54
N VAL A 194 -7.36 -26.35 -0.28
CA VAL A 194 -8.48 -25.42 -0.06
C VAL A 194 -9.72 -26.20 0.34
N PHE A 195 -10.32 -25.84 1.47
CA PHE A 195 -11.53 -26.46 1.98
C PHE A 195 -12.65 -25.44 2.02
N PHE A 196 -13.77 -25.77 1.39
CA PHE A 196 -15.00 -24.96 1.45
C PHE A 196 -15.92 -25.53 2.53
N CYS A 197 -16.03 -24.81 3.64
CA CYS A 197 -16.97 -25.16 4.71
C CYS A 197 -18.34 -24.53 4.43
N ASP A 198 -19.42 -25.31 4.56
CA ASP A 198 -20.80 -24.84 4.33
C ASP A 198 -21.01 -24.20 2.94
N HIS A 199 -20.86 -25.03 1.91
CA HIS A 199 -21.04 -24.62 0.51
C HIS A 199 -22.38 -23.88 0.25
N GLY A 200 -23.45 -24.26 0.93
CA GLY A 200 -24.76 -23.63 0.81
C GLY A 200 -24.77 -22.17 1.28
N ASN A 201 -24.14 -21.89 2.41
CA ASN A 201 -24.00 -20.52 2.93
C ASN A 201 -23.04 -19.68 2.09
N LEU A 202 -21.92 -20.26 1.65
CA LEU A 202 -20.96 -19.55 0.76
C LEU A 202 -21.64 -19.09 -0.53
N ARG A 203 -22.43 -19.96 -1.16
CA ARG A 203 -23.14 -19.62 -2.40
C ARG A 203 -24.18 -18.55 -2.19
N ARG A 204 -24.95 -18.59 -1.07
CA ARG A 204 -25.94 -17.55 -0.72
C ARG A 204 -25.26 -16.21 -0.44
N ALA A 205 -24.17 -16.20 0.33
CA ALA A 205 -23.41 -14.99 0.64
C ALA A 205 -22.84 -14.34 -0.63
N SER A 206 -22.26 -15.14 -1.54
CA SER A 206 -21.75 -14.63 -2.81
C SER A 206 -22.85 -14.03 -3.69
N LYS A 207 -24.02 -14.68 -3.75
CA LYS A 207 -25.15 -14.19 -4.54
C LYS A 207 -25.71 -12.88 -3.96
N ALA A 208 -25.94 -12.83 -2.64
CA ALA A 208 -26.42 -11.61 -1.96
C ALA A 208 -25.48 -10.42 -2.21
N ARG A 209 -24.17 -10.63 -2.14
CA ARG A 209 -23.19 -9.58 -2.40
C ARG A 209 -23.22 -9.07 -3.84
N MET A 210 -23.43 -9.94 -4.82
CA MET A 210 -23.57 -9.53 -6.21
C MET A 210 -24.84 -8.72 -6.42
N GLU A 211 -25.94 -9.10 -5.76
CA GLU A 211 -27.21 -8.36 -5.80
C GLU A 211 -27.08 -6.98 -5.15
N ASP A 212 -26.45 -6.89 -3.96
CA ASP A 212 -26.17 -5.62 -3.27
C ASP A 212 -25.28 -4.69 -4.11
N PHE A 213 -24.26 -5.26 -4.76
CA PHE A 213 -23.40 -4.50 -5.66
C PHE A 213 -24.17 -3.96 -6.86
N GLY A 214 -25.04 -4.79 -7.47
CA GLY A 214 -25.92 -4.38 -8.57
C GLY A 214 -26.82 -3.21 -8.14
N LEU A 215 -27.50 -3.32 -6.99
CA LEU A 215 -28.35 -2.26 -6.44
C LEU A 215 -27.57 -0.97 -6.16
N SER A 216 -26.34 -1.07 -5.67
CA SER A 216 -25.51 0.11 -5.44
C SER A 216 -25.08 0.79 -6.74
N LEU A 217 -24.84 0.06 -7.83
CA LEU A 217 -24.55 0.64 -9.15
C LEU A 217 -25.74 1.39 -9.73
N ASP A 218 -26.96 0.90 -9.53
CA ASP A 218 -28.18 1.54 -10.01
C ASP A 218 -28.52 2.84 -9.26
N SER A 219 -27.91 3.05 -8.06
CA SER A 219 -28.10 4.26 -7.25
C SER A 219 -27.16 5.42 -7.64
N TYR A 220 -26.19 5.19 -8.53
CA TYR A 220 -25.22 6.17 -9.06
C TYR A 220 -25.52 6.54 -10.51
#